data_677e75338d2edcc9050eae8a33a7b2e1
#
_entry.id   677e75338d2edcc9050eae8a33a7b2e1
#
_cell.length_a   1.000
_cell.length_b   1.000
_cell.length_c   1.000
_cell.angle_alpha   90.00
_cell.angle_beta   90.00
_cell.angle_gamma   90.00
#
_symmetry.space_group_name_H-M   'P 1'
#
loop_
_entity.id
_entity.type
_entity.pdbx_description
1 polymer ?
#
loop_
_entity_poly.entity_id
_entity_poly.type
_entity_poly.pdbx_seq_one_letter_code
_entity_poly.pdbx_strand_id
1 'polypeptide(L)'
;MSKKILIEDDDGKLIDLHPTNSKPKVVTEDLGKIFEMAICLLYETPYDGKFKYSLEKAEVLKQKIQNLKILFPHKLLHSAKNGARYDFTGQDDNNVKLSAKTTKNKSGLKVCPQVIGQPSKKKFCEFFKIDLNITIPEIKTYITENIKNMLKVYFEHTFDCPIIFYNEATNVLYFIKKVNDIEWENCNIEFGNIKKK
;
A
#
# COMPACT_ATOMS: atom_id res chain seq x y z
N MET A 1 21.26 23.39 -0.89
CA MET A 1 21.70 22.69 0.34
C MET A 1 20.56 21.78 0.79
N SER A 2 20.76 20.47 0.89
CA SER A 2 19.69 19.56 1.36
C SER A 2 19.59 19.70 2.88
N LYS A 3 18.40 20.07 3.39
CA LYS A 3 18.13 20.09 4.83
C LYS A 3 18.18 18.66 5.34
N LYS A 4 19.01 18.42 6.36
CA LYS A 4 18.96 17.19 7.16
C LYS A 4 17.80 17.33 8.14
N ILE A 5 16.96 16.29 8.20
CA ILE A 5 15.95 16.20 9.25
C ILE A 5 16.47 15.15 10.22
N LEU A 6 16.88 15.62 11.39
CA LEU A 6 17.39 14.80 12.48
C LEU A 6 16.30 14.66 13.53
N ILE A 7 16.10 13.46 14.02
CA ILE A 7 15.32 13.17 15.23
C ILE A 7 16.24 12.52 16.26
N GLU A 8 15.95 12.71 17.52
CA GLU A 8 16.60 12.04 18.63
C GLU A 8 15.83 10.75 18.93
N ASP A 9 16.50 9.61 18.97
CA ASP A 9 15.89 8.35 19.40
C ASP A 9 15.80 8.27 20.95
N ASP A 10 15.19 7.21 21.44
CA ASP A 10 14.98 7.01 22.87
C ASP A 10 16.30 6.87 23.66
N ASP A 11 17.43 6.65 22.98
CA ASP A 11 18.78 6.57 23.54
C ASP A 11 19.56 7.90 23.39
N GLY A 12 18.92 8.99 22.96
CA GLY A 12 19.52 10.30 22.75
C GLY A 12 20.40 10.41 21.49
N LYS A 13 20.30 9.44 20.55
CA LYS A 13 21.07 9.42 19.31
C LYS A 13 20.32 10.15 18.20
N LEU A 14 21.02 11.11 17.56
CA LEU A 14 20.48 11.79 16.39
C LEU A 14 20.44 10.86 15.17
N ILE A 15 19.24 10.57 14.70
CA ILE A 15 18.99 9.79 13.48
C ILE A 15 18.56 10.73 12.36
N ASP A 16 19.25 10.67 11.21
CA ASP A 16 18.80 11.35 10.00
C ASP A 16 17.62 10.59 9.40
N LEU A 17 16.42 11.17 9.48
CA LEU A 17 15.21 10.58 8.88
C LEU A 17 15.34 10.35 7.37
N HIS A 18 16.25 11.07 6.74
CA HIS A 18 16.52 10.95 5.32
C HIS A 18 18.01 10.98 5.03
N PRO A 19 18.76 9.89 5.30
CA PRO A 19 20.18 9.78 4.96
C PRO A 19 20.36 9.83 3.43
N THR A 20 20.33 11.05 2.89
CA THR A 20 20.22 11.28 1.44
C THR A 20 21.54 11.16 0.70
N ASN A 21 22.67 11.18 1.40
CA ASN A 21 23.97 11.31 0.75
C ASN A 21 24.48 10.02 0.10
N SER A 22 23.89 8.84 0.40
CA SER A 22 24.31 7.56 -0.15
C SER A 22 23.30 6.90 -1.11
N LYS A 23 22.08 7.45 -1.24
CA LYS A 23 21.05 6.83 -2.08
C LYS A 23 21.03 7.40 -3.49
N PRO A 24 20.94 6.56 -4.53
CA PRO A 24 20.85 7.02 -5.91
C PRO A 24 19.55 7.82 -6.12
N LYS A 25 19.65 8.91 -6.91
CA LYS A 25 18.48 9.68 -7.33
C LYS A 25 17.71 8.91 -8.41
N VAL A 26 16.40 8.89 -8.33
CA VAL A 26 15.55 8.32 -9.39
C VAL A 26 15.40 9.29 -10.56
N VAL A 27 15.30 8.74 -11.77
CA VAL A 27 15.05 9.52 -12.99
C VAL A 27 13.59 9.97 -13.04
N THR A 28 12.66 9.10 -12.60
CA THR A 28 11.23 9.38 -12.56
C THR A 28 10.73 9.34 -11.13
N GLU A 29 10.02 10.37 -10.69
CA GLU A 29 9.48 10.42 -9.35
C GLU A 29 8.27 9.49 -9.18
N ASP A 30 8.32 8.66 -8.16
CA ASP A 30 7.26 7.75 -7.77
C ASP A 30 6.41 8.40 -6.66
N LEU A 31 5.17 8.76 -7.00
CA LEU A 31 4.23 9.37 -6.06
C LEU A 31 3.99 8.46 -4.84
N GLY A 32 3.92 7.14 -5.03
CA GLY A 32 3.73 6.20 -3.93
C GLY A 32 4.86 6.29 -2.91
N LYS A 33 6.11 6.34 -3.39
CA LYS A 33 7.29 6.44 -2.50
C LYS A 33 7.42 7.81 -1.84
N ILE A 34 7.05 8.88 -2.53
CA ILE A 34 6.99 10.22 -1.93
C ILE A 34 5.91 10.27 -0.84
N PHE A 35 4.79 9.57 -1.06
CA PHE A 35 3.72 9.50 -0.08
C PHE A 35 4.12 8.67 1.16
N GLU A 36 4.82 7.54 0.97
CA GLU A 36 5.42 6.79 2.08
C GLU A 36 6.41 7.67 2.88
N MET A 37 7.25 8.48 2.20
CA MET A 37 8.15 9.45 2.86
C MET A 37 7.36 10.49 3.67
N ALA A 38 6.24 11.00 3.15
CA ALA A 38 5.39 11.95 3.86
C ALA A 38 4.82 11.36 5.16
N ILE A 39 4.44 10.07 5.12
CA ILE A 39 3.98 9.36 6.31
C ILE A 39 5.15 9.17 7.29
N CYS A 40 6.33 8.79 6.81
CA CYS A 40 7.53 8.71 7.64
C CYS A 40 7.83 10.04 8.36
N LEU A 41 7.77 11.16 7.63
CA LEU A 41 7.95 12.50 8.20
C LEU A 41 6.88 12.84 9.24
N LEU A 42 5.63 12.45 9.00
CA LEU A 42 4.54 12.69 9.94
C LEU A 42 4.73 11.93 11.25
N TYR A 43 5.14 10.65 11.16
CA TYR A 43 5.32 9.78 12.32
C TYR A 43 6.73 9.82 12.91
N GLU A 44 7.60 10.67 12.37
CA GLU A 44 8.98 10.82 12.85
C GLU A 44 9.76 9.50 12.82
N THR A 45 9.50 8.68 11.78
CA THR A 45 10.17 7.41 11.55
C THR A 45 11.11 7.50 10.34
N PRO A 46 12.27 6.80 10.35
CA PRO A 46 13.18 6.80 9.22
C PRO A 46 12.54 6.24 7.95
N TYR A 47 12.72 6.92 6.82
CA TYR A 47 12.38 6.36 5.50
C TYR A 47 13.47 5.43 5.02
N ASP A 48 13.17 4.16 4.94
CA ASP A 48 14.12 3.11 4.59
C ASP A 48 13.99 2.62 3.13
N GLY A 49 13.53 3.46 2.25
CA GLY A 49 13.44 3.19 0.81
C GLY A 49 14.80 3.18 0.11
N LYS A 50 14.90 2.44 -1.00
CA LYS A 50 16.14 2.24 -1.78
C LYS A 50 16.65 3.51 -2.45
N PHE A 51 15.75 4.39 -2.91
CA PHE A 51 16.09 5.56 -3.70
C PHE A 51 15.82 6.86 -2.96
N LYS A 52 16.45 7.94 -3.45
CA LYS A 52 16.21 9.30 -3.00
C LYS A 52 15.11 9.94 -3.85
N TYR A 53 14.01 10.29 -3.22
CA TYR A 53 12.89 11.01 -3.82
C TYR A 53 12.84 12.46 -3.35
N SER A 54 11.88 13.27 -3.85
CA SER A 54 11.73 14.66 -3.48
C SER A 54 11.24 14.83 -2.04
N LEU A 55 12.10 15.34 -1.17
CA LEU A 55 11.76 15.67 0.21
C LEU A 55 10.75 16.82 0.27
N GLU A 56 10.90 17.83 -0.62
CA GLU A 56 10.00 18.97 -0.69
C GLU A 56 8.54 18.53 -0.95
N LYS A 57 8.35 17.62 -1.91
CA LYS A 57 7.01 17.06 -2.18
C LYS A 57 6.48 16.24 -1.00
N ALA A 58 7.34 15.49 -0.33
CA ALA A 58 6.95 14.73 0.86
C ALA A 58 6.51 15.66 2.00
N GLU A 59 7.20 16.77 2.23
CA GLU A 59 6.81 17.78 3.22
C GLU A 59 5.46 18.43 2.89
N VAL A 60 5.20 18.74 1.61
CA VAL A 60 3.89 19.24 1.18
C VAL A 60 2.78 18.22 1.45
N LEU A 61 3.03 16.94 1.17
CA LEU A 61 2.07 15.88 1.46
C LEU A 61 1.87 15.64 2.95
N LYS A 62 2.95 15.72 3.75
CA LYS A 62 2.87 15.63 5.22
C LYS A 62 1.86 16.65 5.79
N GLN A 63 1.86 17.89 5.29
CA GLN A 63 0.90 18.91 5.75
C GLN A 63 -0.55 18.50 5.48
N LYS A 64 -0.80 17.79 4.38
CA LYS A 64 -2.16 17.32 4.03
C LYS A 64 -2.65 16.16 4.87
N ILE A 65 -1.74 15.36 5.42
CA ILE A 65 -2.07 14.14 6.17
C ILE A 65 -1.98 14.29 7.69
N GLN A 66 -1.88 15.52 8.20
CA GLN A 66 -1.71 15.80 9.64
C GLN A 66 -2.73 15.06 10.53
N ASN A 67 -3.98 14.98 10.08
CA ASN A 67 -5.05 14.30 10.83
C ASN A 67 -4.86 12.78 10.93
N LEU A 68 -3.92 12.19 10.17
CA LEU A 68 -3.68 10.75 10.23
C LEU A 68 -3.22 10.31 11.62
N LYS A 69 -2.41 11.11 12.34
CA LYS A 69 -2.00 10.80 13.71
C LYS A 69 -3.19 10.65 14.68
N ILE A 70 -4.28 11.38 14.44
CA ILE A 70 -5.51 11.27 15.23
C ILE A 70 -6.28 10.00 14.87
N LEU A 71 -6.37 9.69 13.57
CA LEU A 71 -7.10 8.52 13.07
C LEU A 71 -6.35 7.21 13.32
N PHE A 72 -5.02 7.28 13.39
CA PHE A 72 -4.13 6.14 13.54
C PHE A 72 -2.98 6.48 14.51
N PRO A 73 -3.24 6.55 15.82
CA PRO A 73 -2.30 7.02 16.83
C PRO A 73 -1.30 5.95 17.28
N HIS A 74 -0.59 5.34 16.34
CA HIS A 74 0.41 4.31 16.62
C HIS A 74 1.80 4.79 16.23
N LYS A 75 2.84 4.35 16.94
CA LYS A 75 4.22 4.50 16.48
C LYS A 75 4.45 3.53 15.31
N LEU A 76 4.97 4.02 14.21
CA LEU A 76 5.15 3.25 12.97
C LEU A 76 6.62 3.07 12.61
N LEU A 77 6.92 1.91 12.02
CA LEU A 77 8.15 1.61 11.31
C LEU A 77 7.85 1.50 9.81
N HIS A 78 8.72 2.06 8.98
CA HIS A 78 8.63 1.89 7.53
C HIS A 78 9.11 0.49 7.15
N SER A 79 8.21 -0.34 6.63
CA SER A 79 8.45 -1.76 6.32
C SER A 79 8.35 -2.10 4.83
N ALA A 80 8.14 -1.14 3.94
CA ALA A 80 7.99 -1.31 2.49
C ALA A 80 9.31 -1.71 1.80
N LYS A 81 9.92 -2.82 2.22
CA LYS A 81 11.19 -3.33 1.68
C LYS A 81 10.98 -4.70 1.03
N ASN A 82 11.77 -4.99 -0.02
CA ASN A 82 11.91 -6.33 -0.60
C ASN A 82 10.59 -7.06 -0.91
N GLY A 83 9.54 -6.31 -1.30
CA GLY A 83 8.22 -6.88 -1.56
C GLY A 83 7.41 -7.18 -0.31
N ALA A 84 7.71 -6.52 0.80
CA ALA A 84 6.90 -6.60 2.01
C ALA A 84 5.42 -6.29 1.71
N ARG A 85 4.52 -6.99 2.39
CA ARG A 85 3.08 -6.88 2.18
C ARG A 85 2.53 -5.53 2.64
N TYR A 86 3.07 -5.00 3.73
CA TYR A 86 2.61 -3.75 4.34
C TYR A 86 3.66 -2.66 4.17
N ASP A 87 3.19 -1.44 4.00
CA ASP A 87 4.08 -0.29 3.87
C ASP A 87 4.61 0.17 5.24
N PHE A 88 3.80 -0.03 6.29
CA PHE A 88 4.15 0.28 7.67
C PHE A 88 3.69 -0.80 8.63
N THR A 89 4.45 -0.98 9.72
CA THR A 89 4.13 -1.83 10.86
C THR A 89 4.25 -1.04 12.15
N GLY A 90 3.53 -1.44 13.19
CA GLY A 90 3.69 -0.81 14.51
C GLY A 90 5.07 -1.09 15.11
N GLN A 91 5.63 -0.10 15.78
CA GLN A 91 6.89 -0.26 16.49
C GLN A 91 6.74 -1.14 17.74
N ASP A 92 5.68 -0.86 18.50
CA ASP A 92 5.44 -1.52 19.80
C ASP A 92 4.49 -2.72 19.68
N ASP A 93 3.76 -2.85 18.55
CA ASP A 93 2.84 -3.95 18.29
C ASP A 93 2.89 -4.36 16.81
N ASN A 94 3.44 -5.53 16.57
CA ASN A 94 3.56 -6.11 15.23
C ASN A 94 2.21 -6.45 14.57
N ASN A 95 1.08 -6.41 15.29
CA ASN A 95 -0.25 -6.58 14.70
C ASN A 95 -0.75 -5.29 14.06
N VAL A 96 -0.22 -4.15 14.45
CA VAL A 96 -0.53 -2.86 13.83
C VAL A 96 0.09 -2.81 12.45
N LYS A 97 -0.72 -2.63 11.43
CA LYS A 97 -0.34 -2.56 10.01
C LYS A 97 -1.02 -1.35 9.35
N LEU A 98 -0.33 -0.75 8.39
CA LEU A 98 -0.91 0.31 7.55
C LEU A 98 -0.38 0.17 6.12
N SER A 99 -1.26 0.28 5.13
CA SER A 99 -0.89 0.36 3.72
C SER A 99 -1.11 1.76 3.17
N ALA A 100 -0.17 2.22 2.35
CA ALA A 100 -0.23 3.49 1.65
C ALA A 100 -0.48 3.25 0.16
N LYS A 101 -1.49 3.91 -0.41
CA LYS A 101 -1.83 3.79 -1.84
C LYS A 101 -2.03 5.17 -2.44
N THR A 102 -1.64 5.31 -3.71
CA THR A 102 -1.80 6.57 -4.44
C THR A 102 -2.36 6.33 -5.84
N THR A 103 -3.02 7.34 -6.38
CA THR A 103 -3.41 7.38 -7.80
C THR A 103 -3.26 8.78 -8.37
N LYS A 104 -3.03 8.84 -9.70
CA LYS A 104 -3.06 10.07 -10.51
C LYS A 104 -4.32 10.14 -11.39
N ASN A 105 -5.24 9.20 -11.23
CA ASN A 105 -6.40 9.08 -12.09
C ASN A 105 -7.56 9.94 -11.58
N LYS A 106 -8.07 10.83 -12.43
CA LYS A 106 -9.22 11.70 -12.14
C LYS A 106 -10.52 10.91 -11.91
N SER A 107 -10.68 9.76 -12.56
CA SER A 107 -11.95 9.02 -12.59
C SER A 107 -12.17 8.12 -11.39
N GLY A 108 -11.30 8.15 -10.34
CA GLY A 108 -11.64 7.17 -9.39
C GLY A 108 -10.99 6.97 -8.08
N LEU A 109 -11.84 6.60 -7.22
CA LEU A 109 -11.70 5.79 -6.03
C LEU A 109 -11.36 4.34 -6.42
N LYS A 110 -10.21 4.11 -7.09
CA LYS A 110 -9.73 2.75 -7.32
C LYS A 110 -8.59 2.48 -6.35
N VAL A 111 -8.94 1.85 -5.24
CA VAL A 111 -7.94 1.21 -4.38
C VAL A 111 -7.51 -0.06 -5.10
N CYS A 112 -6.24 -0.13 -5.49
CA CYS A 112 -5.70 -1.38 -6.00
C CYS A 112 -5.65 -2.41 -4.87
N PRO A 113 -6.17 -3.62 -5.07
CA PRO A 113 -6.00 -4.70 -4.12
C PRO A 113 -4.52 -4.93 -3.82
N GLN A 114 -4.21 -5.41 -2.65
CA GLN A 114 -2.88 -5.94 -2.36
C GLN A 114 -2.55 -7.05 -3.36
N VAL A 115 -1.27 -7.18 -3.72
CA VAL A 115 -0.86 -8.19 -4.71
C VAL A 115 -1.07 -9.59 -4.16
N ILE A 116 -2.01 -10.33 -4.74
CA ILE A 116 -2.32 -11.72 -4.41
C ILE A 116 -2.51 -12.54 -5.69
N GLY A 117 -1.42 -13.02 -6.25
CA GLY A 117 -1.48 -13.90 -7.40
C GLY A 117 -1.77 -13.28 -8.77
N GLN A 118 -2.18 -12.01 -8.85
CA GLN A 118 -2.51 -11.37 -10.13
C GLN A 118 -1.34 -11.22 -11.12
N PRO A 119 -0.08 -11.04 -10.70
CA PRO A 119 1.00 -10.74 -11.63
C PRO A 119 1.36 -11.87 -12.59
N SER A 120 1.06 -13.13 -12.23
CA SER A 120 1.40 -14.28 -13.09
C SER A 120 0.58 -15.52 -12.74
N LYS A 121 0.46 -16.46 -13.72
CA LYS A 121 -0.13 -17.78 -13.50
C LYS A 121 0.49 -18.49 -12.28
N LYS A 122 1.84 -18.49 -12.20
CA LYS A 122 2.57 -19.11 -11.08
C LYS A 122 2.09 -18.57 -9.73
N LYS A 123 2.08 -17.23 -9.56
CA LYS A 123 1.65 -16.59 -8.31
C LYS A 123 0.18 -16.82 -8.00
N PHE A 124 -0.68 -16.86 -9.01
CA PHE A 124 -2.08 -17.21 -8.87
C PHE A 124 -2.24 -18.63 -8.32
N CYS A 125 -1.57 -19.61 -8.95
CA CYS A 125 -1.63 -21.01 -8.55
C CYS A 125 -1.06 -21.23 -7.14
N GLU A 126 0.07 -20.62 -6.83
CA GLU A 126 0.67 -20.67 -5.49
C GLU A 126 -0.29 -20.12 -4.43
N PHE A 127 -0.93 -18.99 -4.70
CA PHE A 127 -1.83 -18.34 -3.75
C PHE A 127 -3.10 -19.17 -3.49
N PHE A 128 -3.74 -19.67 -4.57
CA PHE A 128 -4.97 -20.47 -4.47
C PHE A 128 -4.71 -21.96 -4.28
N LYS A 129 -3.44 -22.38 -4.16
CA LYS A 129 -3.01 -23.80 -4.01
C LYS A 129 -3.53 -24.71 -5.13
N ILE A 130 -3.41 -24.23 -6.36
CA ILE A 130 -3.82 -24.94 -7.59
C ILE A 130 -2.58 -25.48 -8.29
N ASP A 131 -2.73 -26.58 -9.03
CA ASP A 131 -1.63 -27.16 -9.81
C ASP A 131 -1.06 -26.14 -10.81
N LEU A 132 0.26 -26.02 -10.84
CA LEU A 132 0.97 -25.14 -11.77
C LEU A 132 0.82 -25.56 -13.25
N ASN A 133 0.48 -26.83 -13.51
CA ASN A 133 0.26 -27.35 -14.86
C ASN A 133 -1.11 -26.98 -15.43
N ILE A 134 -2.02 -26.45 -14.62
CA ILE A 134 -3.35 -26.00 -15.07
C ILE A 134 -3.28 -25.10 -16.31
N THR A 135 -4.13 -25.33 -17.28
CA THR A 135 -4.22 -24.51 -18.50
C THR A 135 -4.99 -23.21 -18.27
N ILE A 136 -4.86 -22.24 -19.19
CA ILE A 136 -5.60 -20.96 -19.08
C ILE A 136 -7.13 -21.15 -19.15
N PRO A 137 -7.69 -22.05 -20.02
CA PRO A 137 -9.12 -22.35 -19.98
C PRO A 137 -9.56 -22.90 -18.62
N GLU A 138 -8.81 -23.84 -18.04
CA GLU A 138 -9.12 -24.42 -16.73
C GLU A 138 -9.04 -23.37 -15.60
N ILE A 139 -8.09 -22.42 -15.66
CA ILE A 139 -8.07 -21.29 -14.73
C ILE A 139 -9.35 -20.47 -14.84
N LYS A 140 -9.85 -20.21 -16.06
CA LYS A 140 -11.10 -19.47 -16.25
C LYS A 140 -12.29 -20.20 -15.65
N THR A 141 -12.37 -21.50 -15.87
CA THR A 141 -13.40 -22.36 -15.26
C THR A 141 -13.31 -22.31 -13.74
N TYR A 142 -12.11 -22.50 -13.19
CA TYR A 142 -11.88 -22.40 -11.74
C TYR A 142 -12.34 -21.05 -11.17
N ILE A 143 -12.00 -19.94 -11.83
CA ILE A 143 -12.44 -18.61 -11.40
C ILE A 143 -13.97 -18.49 -11.41
N THR A 144 -14.61 -18.97 -12.47
CA THR A 144 -16.07 -18.91 -12.60
C THR A 144 -16.77 -19.70 -11.50
N GLU A 145 -16.29 -20.89 -11.23
CA GLU A 145 -16.87 -21.81 -10.22
C GLU A 145 -16.61 -21.36 -8.79
N ASN A 146 -15.48 -20.66 -8.54
CA ASN A 146 -15.03 -20.30 -7.20
C ASN A 146 -15.11 -18.79 -6.92
N ILE A 147 -15.79 -18.02 -7.77
CA ILE A 147 -15.69 -16.54 -7.75
C ILE A 147 -16.05 -15.91 -6.41
N LYS A 148 -17.09 -16.39 -5.72
CA LYS A 148 -17.52 -15.84 -4.43
C LYS A 148 -16.44 -16.02 -3.37
N ASN A 149 -15.87 -17.22 -3.28
CA ASN A 149 -14.77 -17.51 -2.36
C ASN A 149 -13.52 -16.69 -2.71
N MET A 150 -13.21 -16.56 -4.00
CA MET A 150 -12.07 -15.75 -4.46
C MET A 150 -12.25 -14.28 -4.10
N LEU A 151 -13.44 -13.72 -4.30
CA LEU A 151 -13.73 -12.33 -3.93
C LEU A 151 -13.65 -12.13 -2.42
N LYS A 152 -14.12 -13.08 -1.62
CA LYS A 152 -13.96 -13.08 -0.16
C LYS A 152 -12.48 -13.03 0.21
N VAL A 153 -11.66 -13.92 -0.34
CA VAL A 153 -10.22 -13.97 -0.09
C VAL A 153 -9.54 -12.66 -0.52
N TYR A 154 -9.89 -12.11 -1.69
CA TYR A 154 -9.36 -10.82 -2.15
C TYR A 154 -9.76 -9.66 -1.23
N PHE A 155 -11.00 -9.64 -0.78
CA PHE A 155 -11.50 -8.63 0.14
C PHE A 155 -10.77 -8.68 1.48
N GLU A 156 -10.70 -9.85 2.08
CA GLU A 156 -10.00 -10.07 3.35
C GLU A 156 -8.52 -9.69 3.24
N HIS A 157 -7.87 -10.10 2.15
CA HIS A 157 -6.46 -9.76 1.92
C HIS A 157 -6.24 -8.27 1.67
N THR A 158 -7.16 -7.59 0.98
CA THR A 158 -7.02 -6.16 0.68
C THR A 158 -7.23 -5.30 1.93
N PHE A 159 -8.17 -5.70 2.78
CA PHE A 159 -8.61 -4.92 3.93
C PHE A 159 -8.24 -5.55 5.27
N ASP A 160 -7.17 -6.35 5.31
CA ASP A 160 -6.64 -6.90 6.56
C ASP A 160 -5.92 -5.84 7.42
N CYS A 161 -5.63 -4.70 6.84
CA CYS A 161 -5.15 -3.52 7.54
C CYS A 161 -5.80 -2.25 6.99
N PRO A 162 -5.81 -1.14 7.75
CA PRO A 162 -6.21 0.15 7.24
C PRO A 162 -5.36 0.59 6.06
N ILE A 163 -5.98 1.33 5.13
CA ILE A 163 -5.33 1.89 3.96
C ILE A 163 -5.46 3.41 3.99
N ILE A 164 -4.34 4.11 3.88
CA ILE A 164 -4.35 5.53 3.56
C ILE A 164 -4.19 5.70 2.05
N PHE A 165 -5.16 6.32 1.41
CA PHE A 165 -5.24 6.45 -0.04
C PHE A 165 -5.26 7.92 -0.45
N TYR A 166 -4.27 8.32 -1.26
CA TYR A 166 -4.17 9.68 -1.78
C TYR A 166 -4.41 9.71 -3.29
N ASN A 167 -5.36 10.52 -3.71
CA ASN A 167 -5.60 10.82 -5.13
C ASN A 167 -5.00 12.19 -5.47
N GLU A 168 -3.88 12.20 -6.22
CA GLU A 168 -3.19 13.42 -6.62
C GLU A 168 -4.06 14.28 -7.54
N ALA A 169 -4.81 13.66 -8.46
CA ALA A 169 -5.60 14.39 -9.45
C ALA A 169 -6.77 15.18 -8.85
N THR A 170 -7.35 14.69 -7.76
CA THR A 170 -8.45 15.35 -7.03
C THR A 170 -8.00 16.02 -5.75
N ASN A 171 -6.74 15.80 -5.37
CA ASN A 171 -6.16 16.25 -4.10
C ASN A 171 -6.94 15.78 -2.87
N VAL A 172 -7.52 14.57 -2.92
CA VAL A 172 -8.33 14.00 -1.84
C VAL A 172 -7.57 12.88 -1.15
N LEU A 173 -7.66 12.85 0.17
CA LEU A 173 -7.12 11.82 1.04
C LEU A 173 -8.26 11.02 1.65
N TYR A 174 -8.15 9.69 1.62
CA TYR A 174 -9.07 8.78 2.27
C TYR A 174 -8.33 7.91 3.28
N PHE A 175 -8.94 7.71 4.44
CA PHE A 175 -8.55 6.67 5.39
C PHE A 175 -9.61 5.58 5.32
N ILE A 176 -9.22 4.41 4.81
CA ILE A 176 -10.12 3.30 4.52
C ILE A 176 -9.87 2.20 5.54
N LYS A 177 -10.93 1.76 6.22
CA LYS A 177 -10.89 0.69 7.20
C LYS A 177 -12.06 -0.26 6.95
N LYS A 178 -11.79 -1.56 6.99
CA LYS A 178 -12.87 -2.55 6.98
C LYS A 178 -13.73 -2.40 8.25
N VAL A 179 -15.02 -2.31 8.07
CA VAL A 179 -15.99 -2.21 9.19
C VAL A 179 -16.70 -3.54 9.36
N ASN A 180 -17.21 -4.12 8.25
CA ASN A 180 -17.96 -5.36 8.26
C ASN A 180 -17.44 -6.31 7.19
N ASP A 181 -17.72 -7.59 7.33
CA ASP A 181 -17.55 -8.57 6.27
C ASP A 181 -18.73 -8.50 5.28
N ILE A 182 -18.47 -8.92 4.06
CA ILE A 182 -19.48 -9.03 3.00
C ILE A 182 -20.00 -10.46 2.99
N GLU A 183 -21.31 -10.61 2.97
CA GLU A 183 -21.96 -11.92 2.79
C GLU A 183 -21.95 -12.31 1.32
N TRP A 184 -20.80 -12.76 0.83
CA TRP A 184 -20.55 -13.09 -0.59
C TRP A 184 -21.54 -14.11 -1.14
N GLU A 185 -22.03 -15.03 -0.32
CA GLU A 185 -23.01 -16.05 -0.73
C GLU A 185 -24.32 -15.41 -1.22
N ASN A 186 -24.68 -14.27 -0.66
CA ASN A 186 -25.89 -13.51 -1.02
C ASN A 186 -25.66 -12.53 -2.18
N CYS A 187 -24.40 -12.40 -2.66
CA CYS A 187 -24.10 -11.50 -3.76
C CYS A 187 -24.45 -12.11 -5.12
N ASN A 188 -25.09 -11.33 -5.98
CA ASN A 188 -25.17 -11.63 -7.40
C ASN A 188 -23.91 -11.14 -8.12
N ILE A 189 -23.23 -12.05 -8.85
CA ILE A 189 -21.97 -11.77 -9.50
C ILE A 189 -22.12 -11.93 -11.02
N GLU A 190 -21.81 -10.85 -11.74
CA GLU A 190 -21.85 -10.84 -13.19
C GLU A 190 -20.45 -10.66 -13.79
N PHE A 191 -20.13 -11.41 -14.83
CA PHE A 191 -18.88 -11.29 -15.57
C PHE A 191 -19.07 -10.31 -16.73
N GLY A 192 -18.41 -9.15 -16.65
CA GLY A 192 -18.38 -8.20 -17.74
C GLY A 192 -17.40 -8.60 -18.84
N ASN A 193 -17.71 -8.31 -20.10
CA ASN A 193 -16.76 -8.44 -21.20
C ASN A 193 -15.68 -7.34 -21.11
N ILE A 194 -14.42 -7.74 -21.05
CA ILE A 194 -13.30 -6.81 -21.17
C ILE A 194 -13.26 -6.35 -22.63
N LYS A 195 -13.72 -5.14 -22.91
CA LYS A 195 -13.46 -4.51 -24.21
C LYS A 195 -11.95 -4.32 -24.33
N LYS A 196 -11.32 -5.06 -25.25
CA LYS A 196 -9.94 -4.74 -25.66
C LYS A 196 -9.95 -3.31 -26.19
N LYS A 197 -9.19 -2.42 -25.53
CA LYS A 197 -8.87 -1.10 -26.06
C LYS A 197 -7.78 -1.22 -27.10
#